data_75e6300a8abba76695bd11230413985d
#
_entry.id   75e6300a8abba76695bd11230413985d
#
_cell.length_a   1.000
_cell.length_b   1.000
_cell.length_c   1.000
_cell.angle_alpha   90.00
_cell.angle_beta   90.00
_cell.angle_gamma   90.00
#
_symmetry.space_group_name_H-M   'P 1'
#
loop_
_entity.id
_entity.type
_entity.pdbx_description
1 polymer ?
#
loop_
_entity_poly.entity_id
_entity_poly.type
_entity_poly.pdbx_seq_one_letter_code
_entity_poly.pdbx_strand_id
1 'polypeptide(L)'
;GTTPSESLYREIRKHSDIKIHALIRPRFGDFCYTEYEFDIIRSEVRRFRELGAQGVVIGMLRPDGSLDVEHLAQLMEEAKGMSVTLHRAFDVCKDPMEALEQATSLGFNTILTSGQKNNCVDGSPLLAKLVEKSAGRIHIMAGAGVNADVIAPIYEKTGITDYHMTGKVLLDSEMKYRKEGVSMGLPSLSEYEIFRTSEAEVKKARNVLAGL
;
A
#
# COMPACT_ATOMS: atom_id res chain seq x y z
N GLY A 1 -2.03 -7.60 -1.62
CA GLY A 1 -2.51 -7.81 -0.26
C GLY A 1 -4.01 -7.60 -0.15
N THR A 2 -4.57 -8.10 0.92
CA THR A 2 -5.96 -7.92 1.34
C THR A 2 -5.98 -7.44 2.79
N THR A 3 -7.15 -7.09 3.31
CA THR A 3 -7.31 -6.65 4.70
C THR A 3 -6.71 -7.66 5.68
N PRO A 4 -5.82 -7.25 6.60
CA PRO A 4 -5.28 -8.14 7.63
C PRO A 4 -6.37 -8.47 8.67
N SER A 5 -6.24 -9.62 9.32
CA SER A 5 -7.14 -9.93 10.43
C SER A 5 -6.90 -9.01 11.64
N GLU A 6 -7.96 -8.73 12.40
CA GLU A 6 -7.85 -8.04 13.69
C GLU A 6 -6.87 -8.75 14.64
N SER A 7 -6.84 -10.08 14.63
CA SER A 7 -5.93 -10.87 15.46
C SER A 7 -4.47 -10.59 15.13
N LEU A 8 -4.12 -10.44 13.84
CA LEU A 8 -2.76 -10.04 13.43
C LEU A 8 -2.42 -8.64 13.95
N TYR A 9 -3.34 -7.67 13.81
CA TYR A 9 -3.15 -6.32 14.34
C TYR A 9 -2.88 -6.34 15.85
N ARG A 10 -3.73 -7.04 16.61
CA ARG A 10 -3.59 -7.16 18.07
C ARG A 10 -2.28 -7.81 18.47
N GLU A 11 -1.85 -8.83 17.74
CA GLU A 11 -0.59 -9.51 18.03
C GLU A 11 0.62 -8.60 17.80
N ILE A 12 0.64 -7.83 16.71
CA ILE A 12 1.70 -6.84 16.46
C ILE A 12 1.74 -5.80 17.59
N ARG A 13 0.57 -5.30 18.05
CA ARG A 13 0.50 -4.29 19.12
C ARG A 13 1.00 -4.78 20.47
N LYS A 14 0.98 -6.09 20.75
CA LYS A 14 1.57 -6.66 21.98
C LYS A 14 3.10 -6.56 22.00
N HIS A 15 3.73 -6.54 20.83
CA HIS A 15 5.18 -6.68 20.67
C HIS A 15 5.87 -5.43 20.10
N SER A 16 5.11 -4.41 19.70
CA SER A 16 5.69 -3.24 19.04
C SER A 16 4.80 -2.00 19.15
N ASP A 17 5.44 -0.83 19.29
CA ASP A 17 4.83 0.50 19.23
C ASP A 17 4.91 1.14 17.84
N ILE A 18 5.30 0.38 16.82
CA ILE A 18 5.36 0.85 15.43
C ILE A 18 4.01 1.41 15.00
N LYS A 19 4.01 2.48 14.19
CA LYS A 19 2.79 2.99 13.58
C LYS A 19 2.25 1.97 12.58
N ILE A 20 0.98 1.61 12.71
CA ILE A 20 0.33 0.62 11.85
C ILE A 20 -0.71 1.33 10.99
N HIS A 21 -0.55 1.21 9.67
CA HIS A 21 -1.55 1.56 8.67
C HIS A 21 -2.12 0.26 8.08
N ALA A 22 -3.39 0.00 8.34
CA ALA A 22 -4.06 -1.22 7.87
C ALA A 22 -4.51 -1.06 6.42
N LEU A 23 -4.09 -1.98 5.55
CA LEU A 23 -4.64 -2.06 4.20
C LEU A 23 -6.08 -2.57 4.28
N ILE A 24 -7.03 -1.81 3.72
CA ILE A 24 -8.42 -2.21 3.64
C ILE A 24 -8.75 -2.55 2.18
N ARG A 25 -8.77 -3.83 1.89
CA ARG A 25 -9.03 -4.38 0.56
C ARG A 25 -9.71 -5.73 0.67
N PRO A 26 -10.99 -5.86 0.29
CA PRO A 26 -11.78 -7.07 0.55
C PRO A 26 -11.35 -8.26 -0.32
N ARG A 27 -10.82 -8.03 -1.51
CA ARG A 27 -10.43 -9.08 -2.47
C ARG A 27 -9.26 -8.68 -3.38
N PHE A 28 -8.67 -9.64 -4.04
CA PHE A 28 -7.80 -9.42 -5.20
C PHE A 28 -8.59 -8.94 -6.42
N GLY A 29 -7.88 -8.60 -7.48
CA GLY A 29 -8.43 -8.07 -8.72
C GLY A 29 -8.41 -6.55 -8.76
N ASP A 30 -9.40 -5.96 -9.41
CA ASP A 30 -9.54 -4.52 -9.60
C ASP A 30 -9.91 -3.75 -8.31
N PHE A 31 -10.22 -2.48 -8.47
CA PHE A 31 -10.62 -1.59 -7.38
C PHE A 31 -12.01 -0.98 -7.61
N CYS A 32 -12.80 -1.59 -8.50
CA CYS A 32 -14.19 -1.23 -8.75
C CYS A 32 -15.08 -2.17 -7.94
N TYR A 33 -15.63 -1.69 -6.84
CA TYR A 33 -16.32 -2.50 -5.85
C TYR A 33 -17.83 -2.38 -5.97
N THR A 34 -18.53 -3.45 -5.60
CA THR A 34 -19.99 -3.47 -5.41
C THR A 34 -20.36 -2.77 -4.10
N GLU A 35 -21.65 -2.45 -3.92
CA GLU A 35 -22.17 -1.90 -2.67
C GLU A 35 -21.87 -2.80 -1.46
N TYR A 36 -21.96 -4.13 -1.62
CA TYR A 36 -21.62 -5.07 -0.54
C TYR A 36 -20.15 -5.02 -0.16
N GLU A 37 -19.26 -4.91 -1.15
CA GLU A 37 -17.82 -4.77 -0.92
C GLU A 37 -17.48 -3.41 -0.30
N PHE A 38 -18.19 -2.35 -0.69
CA PHE A 38 -18.07 -1.04 -0.06
C PHE A 38 -18.48 -1.08 1.41
N ASP A 39 -19.59 -1.74 1.75
CA ASP A 39 -20.02 -1.91 3.15
C ASP A 39 -18.99 -2.70 3.99
N ILE A 40 -18.35 -3.70 3.39
CA ILE A 40 -17.23 -4.41 4.03
C ILE A 40 -16.07 -3.43 4.29
N ILE A 41 -15.63 -2.68 3.26
CA ILE A 41 -14.54 -1.71 3.38
C ILE A 41 -14.85 -0.69 4.48
N ARG A 42 -16.04 -0.11 4.47
CA ARG A 42 -16.49 0.88 5.46
C ARG A 42 -16.48 0.32 6.88
N SER A 43 -16.96 -0.90 7.06
CA SER A 43 -16.97 -1.60 8.36
C SER A 43 -15.56 -1.87 8.87
N GLU A 44 -14.64 -2.29 7.99
CA GLU A 44 -13.24 -2.52 8.34
C GLU A 44 -12.49 -1.21 8.67
N VAL A 45 -12.72 -0.11 7.94
CA VAL A 45 -12.15 1.20 8.29
C VAL A 45 -12.56 1.60 9.71
N ARG A 46 -13.87 1.51 10.02
CA ARG A 46 -14.39 1.77 11.37
C ARG A 46 -13.75 0.86 12.41
N ARG A 47 -13.64 -0.43 12.09
CA ARG A 47 -13.06 -1.43 12.99
C ARG A 47 -11.61 -1.13 13.32
N PHE A 48 -10.77 -0.82 12.34
CA PHE A 48 -9.36 -0.49 12.58
C PHE A 48 -9.21 0.85 13.32
N ARG A 49 -10.11 1.81 13.12
CA ARG A 49 -10.15 3.05 13.94
C ARG A 49 -10.43 2.72 15.42
N GLU A 50 -11.44 1.89 15.70
CA GLU A 50 -11.79 1.46 17.06
C GLU A 50 -10.65 0.69 17.75
N LEU A 51 -9.88 -0.06 16.98
CA LEU A 51 -8.68 -0.77 17.45
C LEU A 51 -7.50 0.17 17.74
N GLY A 52 -7.59 1.45 17.37
CA GLY A 52 -6.53 2.45 17.57
C GLY A 52 -5.41 2.38 16.53
N ALA A 53 -5.71 1.92 15.31
CA ALA A 53 -4.76 1.99 14.19
C ALA A 53 -4.42 3.46 13.90
N GLN A 54 -3.15 3.73 13.59
CA GLN A 54 -2.71 5.09 13.28
C GLN A 54 -3.09 5.51 11.87
N GLY A 55 -3.41 4.56 11.00
CA GLY A 55 -3.85 4.85 9.65
C GLY A 55 -4.51 3.68 8.96
N VAL A 56 -5.14 3.99 7.82
CA VAL A 56 -5.69 3.02 6.88
C VAL A 56 -5.21 3.32 5.46
N VAL A 57 -5.18 2.28 4.64
CA VAL A 57 -4.75 2.36 3.24
C VAL A 57 -5.93 1.87 2.39
N ILE A 58 -6.57 2.78 1.65
CA ILE A 58 -7.80 2.56 0.91
C ILE A 58 -7.69 3.05 -0.53
N GLY A 59 -8.65 2.70 -1.37
CA GLY A 59 -8.77 3.23 -2.74
C GLY A 59 -9.87 2.53 -3.49
N MET A 60 -10.61 3.30 -4.29
CA MET A 60 -11.73 2.82 -5.10
C MET A 60 -11.74 3.55 -6.44
N LEU A 61 -12.10 2.83 -7.48
CA LEU A 61 -12.26 3.36 -8.83
C LEU A 61 -13.68 3.09 -9.34
N ARG A 62 -14.15 3.96 -10.21
CA ARG A 62 -15.34 3.76 -11.03
C ARG A 62 -15.01 2.91 -12.26
N PRO A 63 -16.00 2.32 -12.93
CA PRO A 63 -15.77 1.52 -14.14
C PRO A 63 -15.03 2.25 -15.27
N ASP A 64 -15.09 3.59 -15.30
CA ASP A 64 -14.39 4.42 -16.28
C ASP A 64 -12.92 4.72 -15.90
N GLY A 65 -12.45 4.19 -14.76
CA GLY A 65 -11.10 4.38 -14.24
C GLY A 65 -10.88 5.70 -13.46
N SER A 66 -11.90 6.51 -13.24
CA SER A 66 -11.81 7.66 -12.32
C SER A 66 -11.86 7.23 -10.86
N LEU A 67 -11.38 8.06 -9.94
CA LEU A 67 -11.57 7.82 -8.51
C LEU A 67 -13.07 7.85 -8.17
N ASP A 68 -13.50 6.93 -7.32
CA ASP A 68 -14.86 6.96 -6.76
C ASP A 68 -14.91 7.93 -5.57
N VAL A 69 -14.98 9.21 -5.91
CA VAL A 69 -14.92 10.32 -4.95
C VAL A 69 -16.04 10.26 -3.92
N GLU A 70 -17.24 9.80 -4.31
CA GLU A 70 -18.40 9.73 -3.42
C GLU A 70 -18.21 8.69 -2.30
N HIS A 71 -17.80 7.48 -2.65
CA HIS A 71 -17.51 6.44 -1.67
C HIS A 71 -16.24 6.78 -0.87
N LEU A 72 -15.20 7.30 -1.53
CA LEU A 72 -13.99 7.70 -0.83
C LEU A 72 -14.24 8.82 0.20
N ALA A 73 -15.13 9.80 -0.08
CA ALA A 73 -15.51 10.81 0.90
C ALA A 73 -16.17 10.20 2.15
N GLN A 74 -17.04 9.22 1.98
CA GLN A 74 -17.63 8.48 3.11
C GLN A 74 -16.58 7.72 3.92
N LEU A 75 -15.61 7.09 3.26
CA LEU A 75 -14.51 6.40 3.95
C LEU A 75 -13.60 7.38 4.70
N MET A 76 -13.37 8.58 4.16
CA MET A 76 -12.60 9.63 4.86
C MET A 76 -13.29 10.07 6.16
N GLU A 77 -14.62 10.18 6.19
CA GLU A 77 -15.38 10.44 7.42
C GLU A 77 -15.25 9.30 8.43
N GLU A 78 -15.34 8.04 7.97
CA GLU A 78 -15.15 6.87 8.84
C GLU A 78 -13.71 6.80 9.39
N ALA A 79 -12.72 7.24 8.60
CA ALA A 79 -11.31 7.25 8.97
C ALA A 79 -10.88 8.47 9.82
N LYS A 80 -11.81 9.32 10.24
CA LYS A 80 -11.52 10.57 10.95
C LYS A 80 -10.62 10.36 12.17
N GLY A 81 -9.51 11.09 12.22
CA GLY A 81 -8.49 10.96 13.25
C GLY A 81 -7.36 9.99 12.92
N MET A 82 -7.46 9.24 11.82
CA MET A 82 -6.38 8.40 11.30
C MET A 82 -5.68 9.06 10.11
N SER A 83 -4.44 8.65 9.84
CA SER A 83 -3.78 8.95 8.57
C SER A 83 -4.35 8.06 7.46
N VAL A 84 -4.64 8.64 6.29
CA VAL A 84 -5.24 7.88 5.17
C VAL A 84 -4.33 7.92 3.96
N THR A 85 -4.01 6.73 3.43
CA THR A 85 -3.21 6.57 2.23
C THR A 85 -4.08 6.05 1.09
N LEU A 86 -4.05 6.72 -0.06
CA LEU A 86 -4.58 6.18 -1.32
C LEU A 86 -3.59 5.14 -1.86
N HIS A 87 -4.03 3.89 -1.96
CA HIS A 87 -3.18 2.81 -2.42
C HIS A 87 -3.03 2.78 -3.96
N ARG A 88 -2.40 1.72 -4.47
CA ARG A 88 -2.09 1.53 -5.88
C ARG A 88 -3.30 1.42 -6.83
N ALA A 89 -4.54 1.64 -6.39
CA ALA A 89 -5.64 1.99 -7.29
C ALA A 89 -5.28 3.20 -8.14
N PHE A 90 -4.48 4.14 -7.58
CA PHE A 90 -3.91 5.28 -8.29
C PHE A 90 -3.10 4.86 -9.52
N ASP A 91 -2.40 3.72 -9.47
CA ASP A 91 -1.58 3.27 -10.60
C ASP A 91 -2.37 2.77 -11.81
N VAL A 92 -3.67 2.52 -11.65
CA VAL A 92 -4.57 2.07 -12.72
C VAL A 92 -5.73 3.05 -12.95
N CYS A 93 -5.68 4.25 -12.36
CA CYS A 93 -6.63 5.31 -12.70
C CYS A 93 -6.35 5.88 -14.09
N LYS A 94 -7.38 6.43 -14.74
CA LYS A 94 -7.28 6.94 -16.12
C LYS A 94 -6.47 8.24 -16.22
N ASP A 95 -6.57 9.12 -15.22
CA ASP A 95 -5.87 10.41 -15.18
C ASP A 95 -5.22 10.62 -13.80
N PRO A 96 -3.88 10.49 -13.69
CA PRO A 96 -3.19 10.64 -12.43
C PRO A 96 -3.15 12.09 -11.91
N MET A 97 -3.29 13.10 -12.78
CA MET A 97 -3.30 14.50 -12.33
C MET A 97 -4.65 14.86 -11.74
N GLU A 98 -5.75 14.43 -12.35
CA GLU A 98 -7.09 14.57 -11.79
C GLU A 98 -7.20 13.82 -10.45
N ALA A 99 -6.71 12.57 -10.41
CA ALA A 99 -6.71 11.75 -9.20
C ALA A 99 -5.89 12.37 -8.05
N LEU A 100 -4.75 13.02 -8.36
CA LEU A 100 -3.94 13.76 -7.38
C LEU A 100 -4.76 14.90 -6.74
N GLU A 101 -5.41 15.72 -7.56
CA GLU A 101 -6.21 16.85 -7.06
C GLU A 101 -7.45 16.37 -6.27
N GLN A 102 -8.11 15.32 -6.75
CA GLN A 102 -9.25 14.72 -6.03
C GLN A 102 -8.82 14.14 -4.68
N ALA A 103 -7.72 13.37 -4.63
CA ALA A 103 -7.20 12.82 -3.38
C ALA A 103 -6.77 13.92 -2.40
N THR A 104 -6.13 14.97 -2.90
CA THR A 104 -5.76 16.14 -2.08
C THR A 104 -6.99 16.83 -1.51
N SER A 105 -8.02 17.06 -2.33
CA SER A 105 -9.26 17.70 -1.92
C SER A 105 -10.07 16.89 -0.92
N LEU A 106 -10.01 15.56 -1.02
CA LEU A 106 -10.63 14.62 -0.07
C LEU A 106 -9.88 14.56 1.28
N GLY A 107 -8.65 15.09 1.35
CA GLY A 107 -7.86 15.10 2.57
C GLY A 107 -7.01 13.84 2.80
N PHE A 108 -6.70 13.07 1.76
CA PHE A 108 -5.69 12.01 1.86
C PHE A 108 -4.34 12.58 2.28
N ASN A 109 -3.65 11.86 3.16
CA ASN A 109 -2.31 12.26 3.60
C ASN A 109 -1.23 11.82 2.62
N THR A 110 -1.43 10.67 1.95
CA THR A 110 -0.40 10.03 1.13
C THR A 110 -1.02 9.35 -0.08
N ILE A 111 -0.32 9.39 -1.21
CA ILE A 111 -0.58 8.54 -2.39
C ILE A 111 0.56 7.55 -2.53
N LEU A 112 0.27 6.26 -2.45
CA LEU A 112 1.21 5.16 -2.74
C LEU A 112 1.11 4.81 -4.22
N THR A 113 2.18 5.02 -4.96
CA THR A 113 2.19 4.83 -6.42
C THR A 113 3.54 4.32 -6.94
N SER A 114 3.51 3.62 -8.06
CA SER A 114 4.70 3.28 -8.85
C SER A 114 4.91 4.22 -10.05
N GLY A 115 4.12 5.32 -10.12
CA GLY A 115 4.11 6.18 -11.29
C GLY A 115 3.43 5.53 -12.50
N GLN A 116 2.37 4.73 -12.27
CA GLN A 116 1.61 4.00 -13.29
C GLN A 116 2.47 3.06 -14.17
N LYS A 117 3.54 2.50 -13.57
CA LYS A 117 4.41 1.50 -14.20
C LYS A 117 4.51 0.25 -13.34
N ASN A 118 5.14 -0.79 -13.87
CA ASN A 118 5.33 -2.04 -13.12
C ASN A 118 6.20 -1.86 -11.87
N ASN A 119 7.10 -0.87 -11.90
CA ASN A 119 7.97 -0.51 -10.77
C ASN A 119 8.22 1.00 -10.73
N CYS A 120 8.67 1.50 -9.58
CA CYS A 120 8.89 2.93 -9.34
C CYS A 120 10.06 3.52 -10.14
N VAL A 121 11.02 2.70 -10.57
CA VAL A 121 12.16 3.17 -11.39
C VAL A 121 11.68 3.61 -12.76
N ASP A 122 10.89 2.76 -13.43
CA ASP A 122 10.28 3.06 -14.72
C ASP A 122 9.25 4.18 -14.61
N GLY A 123 8.57 4.28 -13.47
CA GLY A 123 7.58 5.33 -13.19
C GLY A 123 8.17 6.66 -12.71
N SER A 124 9.48 6.76 -12.53
CA SER A 124 10.13 7.95 -11.96
C SER A 124 9.78 9.27 -12.69
N PRO A 125 9.54 9.32 -14.02
CA PRO A 125 9.11 10.57 -14.67
C PRO A 125 7.74 11.08 -14.19
N LEU A 126 6.77 10.16 -13.96
CA LEU A 126 5.47 10.55 -13.41
C LEU A 126 5.58 10.87 -11.91
N LEU A 127 6.37 10.09 -11.16
CA LEU A 127 6.62 10.35 -9.75
C LEU A 127 7.16 11.77 -9.51
N ALA A 128 8.14 12.21 -10.30
CA ALA A 128 8.67 13.59 -10.24
C ALA A 128 7.58 14.64 -10.50
N LYS A 129 6.74 14.43 -11.53
CA LYS A 129 5.61 15.33 -11.82
C LYS A 129 4.59 15.38 -10.69
N LEU A 130 4.30 14.24 -10.05
CA LEU A 130 3.37 14.18 -8.93
C LEU A 130 3.93 14.94 -7.72
N VAL A 131 5.23 14.81 -7.42
CA VAL A 131 5.89 15.58 -6.35
C VAL A 131 5.79 17.07 -6.63
N GLU A 132 6.15 17.52 -7.85
CA GLU A 132 6.04 18.90 -8.25
C GLU A 132 4.61 19.44 -8.09
N LYS A 133 3.61 18.71 -8.61
CA LYS A 133 2.21 19.13 -8.61
C LYS A 133 1.56 19.02 -7.23
N SER A 134 1.99 18.09 -6.40
CA SER A 134 1.50 18.01 -5.02
C SER A 134 1.83 19.27 -4.21
N ALA A 135 2.95 19.92 -4.53
CA ALA A 135 3.43 21.12 -3.85
C ALA A 135 3.41 20.99 -2.31
N GLY A 136 3.69 19.79 -1.80
CA GLY A 136 3.67 19.49 -0.37
C GLY A 136 2.28 19.35 0.27
N ARG A 137 1.20 19.45 -0.51
CA ARG A 137 -0.19 19.30 0.01
C ARG A 137 -0.54 17.87 0.36
N ILE A 138 0.12 16.90 -0.25
CA ILE A 138 -0.04 15.46 -0.06
C ILE A 138 1.30 14.76 -0.28
N HIS A 139 1.61 13.74 0.51
CA HIS A 139 2.84 12.96 0.35
C HIS A 139 2.74 12.01 -0.84
N ILE A 140 3.79 11.93 -1.62
CA ILE A 140 3.94 10.93 -2.69
C ILE A 140 4.89 9.85 -2.19
N MET A 141 4.38 8.64 -2.02
CA MET A 141 5.13 7.48 -1.54
C MET A 141 5.44 6.55 -2.70
N ALA A 142 6.72 6.33 -2.98
CA ALA A 142 7.13 5.42 -4.04
C ALA A 142 6.92 3.95 -3.60
N GLY A 143 6.29 3.16 -4.47
CA GLY A 143 6.07 1.74 -4.26
C GLY A 143 6.33 0.90 -5.51
N ALA A 144 6.30 -0.42 -5.35
CA ALA A 144 6.65 -1.42 -6.35
C ALA A 144 8.15 -1.44 -6.73
N GLY A 145 8.81 -2.51 -6.34
CA GLY A 145 10.24 -2.74 -6.61
C GLY A 145 11.19 -1.94 -5.73
N VAL A 146 10.70 -1.30 -4.67
CA VAL A 146 11.53 -0.56 -3.73
C VAL A 146 12.40 -1.51 -2.91
N ASN A 147 13.70 -1.20 -2.88
CA ASN A 147 14.73 -1.81 -2.04
C ASN A 147 15.84 -0.77 -1.77
N ALA A 148 16.85 -1.12 -1.01
CA ALA A 148 17.95 -0.21 -0.64
C ALA A 148 18.65 0.41 -1.88
N ASP A 149 18.80 -0.35 -2.96
CA ASP A 149 19.58 0.09 -4.13
C ASP A 149 18.86 1.14 -4.98
N VAL A 150 17.51 1.17 -4.92
CA VAL A 150 16.72 2.11 -5.75
C VAL A 150 16.31 3.38 -5.01
N ILE A 151 16.44 3.45 -3.70
CA ILE A 151 16.01 4.60 -2.88
C ILE A 151 16.76 5.87 -3.29
N ALA A 152 18.10 5.87 -3.26
CA ALA A 152 18.89 7.03 -3.60
C ALA A 152 18.69 7.50 -5.04
N PRO A 153 18.71 6.62 -6.08
CA PRO A 153 18.38 7.03 -7.45
C PRO A 153 16.98 7.62 -7.63
N ILE A 154 15.97 7.12 -6.90
CA ILE A 154 14.62 7.68 -6.95
C ILE A 154 14.59 9.05 -6.26
N TYR A 155 15.23 9.20 -5.11
CA TYR A 155 15.35 10.49 -4.44
C TYR A 155 15.97 11.55 -5.34
N GLU A 156 17.12 11.25 -5.94
CA GLU A 156 17.82 12.17 -6.85
C GLU A 156 16.98 12.63 -8.02
N LYS A 157 16.15 11.74 -8.58
CA LYS A 157 15.30 12.04 -9.75
C LYS A 157 13.99 12.73 -9.41
N THR A 158 13.45 12.51 -8.21
CA THR A 158 12.06 12.86 -7.91
C THR A 158 11.88 13.72 -6.66
N GLY A 159 12.86 13.72 -5.75
CA GLY A 159 12.74 14.34 -4.43
C GLY A 159 11.83 13.59 -3.45
N ILE A 160 11.40 12.35 -3.77
CA ILE A 160 10.57 11.54 -2.88
C ILE A 160 11.35 11.10 -1.65
N THR A 161 10.75 11.27 -0.47
CA THR A 161 11.29 10.87 0.83
C THR A 161 10.55 9.69 1.45
N ASP A 162 9.40 9.32 0.90
CA ASP A 162 8.52 8.28 1.43
C ASP A 162 8.56 7.04 0.52
N TYR A 163 8.86 5.87 1.10
CA TYR A 163 9.05 4.63 0.35
C TYR A 163 8.27 3.48 0.98
N HIS A 164 7.63 2.69 0.13
CA HIS A 164 6.95 1.46 0.51
C HIS A 164 7.70 0.25 -0.05
N MET A 165 8.14 -0.65 0.84
CA MET A 165 8.81 -1.90 0.47
C MET A 165 8.25 -3.08 1.26
N THR A 166 8.30 -4.26 0.67
CA THR A 166 7.96 -5.49 1.40
C THR A 166 9.12 -6.03 2.23
N GLY A 167 10.35 -5.76 1.81
CA GLY A 167 11.55 -6.32 2.43
C GLY A 167 11.53 -7.86 2.49
N LYS A 168 10.71 -8.52 1.63
CA LYS A 168 10.48 -9.96 1.71
C LYS A 168 11.68 -10.77 1.25
N VAL A 169 11.91 -11.86 1.96
CA VAL A 169 12.78 -12.96 1.54
C VAL A 169 11.96 -14.23 1.47
N LEU A 170 12.44 -15.18 0.71
CA LEU A 170 11.86 -16.51 0.58
C LEU A 170 12.57 -17.44 1.57
N LEU A 171 11.79 -18.06 2.44
CA LEU A 171 12.26 -19.06 3.39
C LEU A 171 11.72 -20.43 3.00
N ASP A 172 12.56 -21.45 3.13
CA ASP A 172 12.11 -22.82 3.00
C ASP A 172 11.28 -23.21 4.23
N SER A 173 10.25 -24.03 4.01
CA SER A 173 9.41 -24.54 5.09
C SER A 173 10.20 -25.46 6.03
N GLU A 174 9.91 -25.37 7.33
CA GLU A 174 10.45 -26.31 8.34
C GLU A 174 9.79 -27.70 8.29
N MET A 175 8.74 -27.87 7.48
CA MET A 175 8.10 -29.19 7.31
C MET A 175 9.07 -30.20 6.72
N LYS A 176 9.26 -31.32 7.41
CA LYS A 176 10.14 -32.42 6.99
C LYS A 176 9.48 -33.30 5.93
N TYR A 177 8.18 -33.58 6.13
CA TYR A 177 7.39 -34.32 5.13
C TYR A 177 6.88 -33.36 4.07
N ARG A 178 7.09 -33.70 2.79
CA ARG A 178 6.59 -32.92 1.64
C ARG A 178 5.84 -33.84 0.69
N LYS A 179 4.56 -33.53 0.45
CA LYS A 179 3.73 -34.27 -0.50
C LYS A 179 3.96 -33.73 -1.89
N GLU A 180 4.44 -34.58 -2.78
CA GLU A 180 4.59 -34.24 -4.21
C GLU A 180 3.26 -34.33 -4.97
N GLY A 181 3.12 -33.53 -6.03
CA GLY A 181 1.98 -33.58 -6.95
C GLY A 181 0.68 -33.01 -6.40
N VAL A 182 0.72 -32.29 -5.27
CA VAL A 182 -0.46 -31.60 -4.70
C VAL A 182 -0.21 -30.12 -4.63
N SER A 183 -1.06 -29.33 -5.28
CA SER A 183 -1.06 -27.86 -5.21
C SER A 183 -2.35 -27.38 -4.55
N MET A 184 -2.24 -26.40 -3.64
CA MET A 184 -3.38 -25.84 -2.89
C MET A 184 -4.04 -24.64 -3.58
N GLY A 185 -3.96 -24.57 -4.90
CA GLY A 185 -4.77 -23.67 -5.70
C GLY A 185 -4.04 -22.68 -6.60
N LEU A 186 -2.83 -22.27 -6.28
CA LEU A 186 -2.04 -21.37 -7.12
C LEU A 186 -0.76 -22.09 -7.62
N PRO A 187 -0.72 -22.57 -8.87
CA PRO A 187 0.39 -23.34 -9.39
C PRO A 187 1.75 -22.61 -9.36
N SER A 188 1.74 -21.27 -9.27
CA SER A 188 2.93 -20.42 -9.19
C SER A 188 3.47 -20.24 -7.77
N LEU A 189 2.78 -20.75 -6.75
CA LEU A 189 3.21 -20.68 -5.35
C LEU A 189 3.51 -22.08 -4.85
N SER A 190 4.71 -22.26 -4.28
CA SER A 190 5.07 -23.47 -3.58
C SER A 190 4.42 -23.49 -2.19
N GLU A 191 3.90 -24.66 -1.80
CA GLU A 191 3.36 -24.87 -0.44
C GLU A 191 4.47 -24.88 0.63
N TYR A 192 5.71 -24.97 0.20
CA TYR A 192 6.88 -25.07 1.07
C TYR A 192 7.78 -23.82 1.05
N GLU A 193 7.36 -22.78 0.35
CA GLU A 193 8.04 -21.49 0.31
C GLU A 193 7.26 -20.45 1.08
N ILE A 194 7.90 -19.83 2.06
CA ILE A 194 7.27 -18.87 2.96
C ILE A 194 7.88 -17.49 2.76
N PHE A 195 7.07 -16.53 2.34
CA PHE A 195 7.49 -15.13 2.29
C PHE A 195 7.51 -14.53 3.70
N ARG A 196 8.65 -13.95 4.07
CA ARG A 196 8.81 -13.23 5.33
C ARG A 196 9.56 -11.93 5.13
N THR A 197 9.17 -10.87 5.84
CA THR A 197 9.95 -9.64 5.86
C THR A 197 11.27 -9.85 6.59
N SER A 198 12.38 -9.45 5.98
CA SER A 198 13.72 -9.55 6.52
C SER A 198 14.09 -8.25 7.25
N GLU A 199 14.46 -8.36 8.51
CA GLU A 199 15.02 -7.24 9.27
C GLU A 199 16.26 -6.63 8.59
N ALA A 200 17.11 -7.49 8.02
CA ALA A 200 18.33 -7.04 7.33
C ALA A 200 18.00 -6.15 6.11
N GLU A 201 17.00 -6.52 5.30
CA GLU A 201 16.58 -5.72 4.14
C GLU A 201 15.95 -4.38 4.57
N VAL A 202 15.13 -4.38 5.62
CA VAL A 202 14.57 -3.16 6.19
C VAL A 202 15.68 -2.25 6.74
N LYS A 203 16.67 -2.82 7.44
CA LYS A 203 17.81 -2.08 7.99
C LYS A 203 18.68 -1.46 6.89
N LYS A 204 18.95 -2.19 5.80
CA LYS A 204 19.68 -1.64 4.63
C LYS A 204 18.96 -0.42 4.07
N ALA A 205 17.65 -0.53 3.79
CA ALA A 205 16.85 0.57 3.27
C ALA A 205 16.83 1.77 4.22
N ARG A 206 16.66 1.54 5.52
CA ARG A 206 16.71 2.59 6.54
C ARG A 206 18.05 3.31 6.58
N ASN A 207 19.17 2.58 6.44
CA ASN A 207 20.50 3.18 6.43
C ASN A 207 20.70 4.11 5.23
N VAL A 208 20.19 3.73 4.05
CA VAL A 208 20.22 4.61 2.86
C VAL A 208 19.42 5.88 3.13
N LEU A 209 18.19 5.74 3.63
CA LEU A 209 17.33 6.90 3.96
C LEU A 209 17.95 7.84 4.99
N ALA A 210 18.72 7.32 5.95
CA ALA A 210 19.38 8.14 6.97
C ALA A 210 20.59 8.92 6.41
N GLY A 211 21.07 8.58 5.22
CA GLY A 211 22.18 9.25 4.54
C GLY A 211 21.74 10.25 3.46
N LEU A 212 20.44 10.37 3.18
CA LEU A 212 19.86 11.34 2.25
C LEU A 212 19.49 12.64 2.96
#